data_325e945fb886704131f3eadd2ec825eb
#
_entry.id   325e945fb886704131f3eadd2ec825eb
#
_cell.length_a   1.000
_cell.length_b   1.000
_cell.length_c   1.000
_cell.angle_alpha   90.00
_cell.angle_beta   90.00
_cell.angle_gamma   90.00
#
_symmetry.space_group_name_H-M   'P 1'
#
loop_
_entity.id
_entity.type
_entity.pdbx_description
1 polymer ?
#
loop_
_entity_poly.entity_id
_entity_poly.type
_entity_poly.pdbx_seq_one_letter_code
_entity_poly.pdbx_strand_id
1 'polypeptide(L)' 'MLPGEYKFNTKSRELMEIISGKLNLKIQNEDCWKLIKDGMNFNIPKNTSFKADVLELVNYTCSYFDD' A
#
# COMPACT_ATOMS: atom_id res chain seq x y z
N MET A 1 5.81 -4.79 7.26
CA MET A 1 4.72 -4.30 8.14
C MET A 1 4.18 -5.45 8.99
N LEU A 2 4.05 -5.20 10.26
CA LEU A 2 3.40 -6.15 11.17
C LEU A 2 1.88 -6.13 10.94
N PRO A 3 1.16 -7.20 11.30
CA PRO A 3 -0.30 -7.20 11.21
C PRO A 3 -0.92 -6.03 11.98
N GLY A 4 -1.96 -5.44 11.43
CA GLY A 4 -2.65 -4.31 12.01
C GLY A 4 -3.11 -3.34 10.94
N GLU A 5 -3.73 -2.25 11.38
CA GLU A 5 -4.22 -1.21 10.49
C GLU A 5 -3.26 -0.03 10.48
N TYR A 6 -3.02 0.50 9.28
CA TYR A 6 -2.12 1.62 9.05
C TYR A 6 -2.79 2.63 8.13
N LYS A 7 -2.45 3.90 8.34
CA LYS A 7 -2.87 4.98 7.44
C LYS A 7 -1.64 5.78 7.06
N PHE A 8 -1.49 6.02 5.76
CA PHE A 8 -0.35 6.74 5.20
C PHE A 8 -0.82 7.89 4.34
N ASN A 9 -0.02 8.97 4.35
CA ASN A 9 -0.21 10.10 3.45
C ASN A 9 0.96 10.17 2.50
N THR A 10 0.70 10.49 1.23
CA THR A 10 1.74 10.58 0.22
C THR A 10 1.93 12.03 -0.22
N LYS A 11 3.19 12.42 -0.39
CA LYS A 11 3.55 13.71 -1.00
C LYS A 11 4.09 13.51 -2.40
N SER A 12 4.56 12.31 -2.69
CA SER A 12 5.09 11.91 -3.98
C SER A 12 4.40 10.63 -4.42
N ARG A 13 4.40 10.38 -5.71
CA ARG A 13 3.89 9.11 -6.22
C ARG A 13 4.79 7.98 -5.72
N GLU A 14 4.17 6.87 -5.32
CA GLU A 14 4.89 5.72 -4.79
C GLU A 14 4.53 4.47 -5.55
N LEU A 15 5.53 3.61 -5.76
CA LEU A 15 5.32 2.25 -6.22
C LEU A 15 5.68 1.31 -5.07
N MET A 16 4.71 0.53 -4.61
CA MET A 16 4.93 -0.48 -3.57
C MET A 16 4.87 -1.86 -4.19
N GLU A 17 5.90 -2.66 -3.90
CA GLU A 17 5.97 -4.05 -4.34
C GLU A 17 5.94 -4.95 -3.12
N ILE A 18 5.00 -5.88 -3.10
CA ILE A 18 4.84 -6.81 -1.99
C ILE A 18 5.67 -8.05 -2.29
N ILE A 19 6.67 -8.30 -1.46
CA ILE A 19 7.56 -9.44 -1.58
C ILE A 19 6.93 -10.66 -0.93
N SER A 20 6.34 -10.48 0.25
CA SER A 20 5.64 -11.56 0.93
C SER A 20 4.58 -10.98 1.86
N GLY A 21 3.56 -11.78 2.18
CA GLY A 21 2.47 -11.42 3.07
C GLY A 21 1.19 -11.07 2.34
N LYS A 22 0.23 -10.58 3.11
CA LYS A 22 -1.09 -10.18 2.61
C LYS A 22 -1.55 -8.91 3.31
N LEU A 23 -2.20 -8.04 2.55
CA LEU A 23 -2.86 -6.87 3.12
C LEU A 23 -4.06 -6.48 2.27
N ASN A 24 -5.01 -5.80 2.90
CA ASN A 24 -6.06 -5.09 2.19
C ASN A 24 -5.67 -3.63 2.08
N LEU A 25 -5.87 -3.07 0.89
CA LEU A 25 -5.51 -1.69 0.59
C LEU A 25 -6.73 -0.90 0.15
N LYS A 26 -6.88 0.29 0.71
CA LYS A 26 -7.91 1.22 0.28
C LYS A 26 -7.29 2.60 0.10
N ILE A 27 -7.31 3.09 -1.13
CA ILE A 27 -6.82 4.42 -1.46
C ILE A 27 -7.96 5.42 -1.23
N GLN A 28 -7.62 6.62 -0.77
CA GLN A 28 -8.56 7.73 -0.64
C GLN A 28 -9.29 7.91 -1.98
N ASN A 29 -10.57 8.13 -1.98
CA ASN A 29 -11.42 8.25 -3.17
C ASN A 29 -11.83 6.92 -3.80
N GLU A 30 -11.36 5.78 -3.29
CA GLU A 30 -11.85 4.48 -3.69
C GLU A 30 -12.78 3.92 -2.62
N ASP A 31 -13.86 3.28 -3.04
CA ASP A 31 -14.87 2.76 -2.11
C ASP A 31 -14.64 1.32 -1.70
N CYS A 32 -13.71 0.64 -2.37
CA CYS A 32 -13.49 -0.79 -2.17
C CYS A 32 -12.08 -1.08 -1.68
N TRP A 33 -11.97 -2.06 -0.81
CA TRP A 33 -10.68 -2.61 -0.40
C TRP A 33 -10.18 -3.58 -1.47
N LYS A 34 -8.87 -3.56 -1.72
CA LYS A 34 -8.21 -4.49 -2.65
C LYS A 34 -7.30 -5.41 -1.86
N LEU A 35 -7.38 -6.70 -2.14
CA LEU A 35 -6.46 -7.66 -1.54
C LEU A 35 -5.16 -7.67 -2.33
N ILE A 36 -4.06 -7.38 -1.65
CA ILE A 36 -2.71 -7.40 -2.23
C ILE A 36 -1.92 -8.48 -1.51
N LYS A 37 -1.28 -9.35 -2.27
CA LYS A 37 -0.49 -10.44 -1.72
C LYS A 37 0.86 -10.53 -2.43
N ASP A 38 1.68 -11.50 -2.02
CA ASP A 38 3.04 -11.67 -2.53
C ASP A 38 3.09 -11.69 -4.05
N GLY A 39 4.08 -11.01 -4.61
CA GLY A 39 4.26 -10.88 -6.04
C GLY A 39 3.45 -9.77 -6.70
N MET A 40 2.56 -9.12 -5.95
CA MET A 40 1.74 -8.01 -6.48
C MET A 40 2.41 -6.67 -6.20
N ASN A 41 2.07 -5.68 -7.02
CA ASN A 41 2.50 -4.32 -6.81
C ASN A 41 1.33 -3.37 -7.01
N PHE A 42 1.49 -2.14 -6.52
CA PHE A 42 0.47 -1.11 -6.71
C PHE A 42 1.11 0.27 -6.69
N ASN A 43 0.48 1.21 -7.41
CA ASN A 43 0.88 2.60 -7.46
C ASN A 43 -0.05 3.45 -6.60
N ILE A 44 0.55 4.36 -5.83
CA ILE A 44 -0.18 5.32 -5.01
C ILE A 44 0.05 6.71 -5.62
N PRO A 45 -1.01 7.45 -6.00
CA PRO A 45 -0.85 8.81 -6.53
C PRO A 45 -0.24 9.74 -5.49
N LYS A 46 0.37 10.81 -5.94
CA LYS A 46 0.85 11.86 -5.03
C LYS A 46 -0.34 12.63 -4.42
N ASN A 47 -0.08 13.26 -3.28
CA ASN A 47 -1.07 14.09 -2.57
C ASN A 47 -2.36 13.33 -2.23
N THR A 48 -2.20 12.08 -1.80
CA THR A 48 -3.34 11.26 -1.41
C THR A 48 -3.02 10.53 -0.11
N SER A 49 -3.99 9.78 0.37
CA SER A 49 -3.80 8.91 1.52
C SER A 49 -4.33 7.52 1.21
N PHE A 50 -3.83 6.54 1.92
CA PHE A 50 -4.33 5.18 1.79
C PHE A 50 -4.32 4.49 3.15
N LYS A 51 -5.18 3.49 3.27
CA LYS A 51 -5.25 2.63 4.45
C LYS A 51 -4.78 1.25 4.07
N ALA A 52 -4.01 0.64 4.96
CA ALA A 52 -3.55 -0.74 4.80
C ALA A 52 -3.98 -1.54 6.02
N ASP A 53 -4.72 -2.61 5.77
CA ASP A 53 -5.08 -3.58 6.81
C ASP A 53 -4.22 -4.82 6.56
N VAL A 54 -3.13 -4.94 7.32
CA VAL A 54 -2.14 -5.99 7.14
C VAL A 54 -2.64 -7.25 7.85
N LEU A 55 -2.88 -8.30 7.07
CA LEU A 55 -3.43 -9.56 7.56
C LEU A 55 -2.33 -10.52 8.01
N GLU A 56 -1.20 -10.52 7.32
CA GLU A 56 -0.03 -11.33 7.63
C GLU A 56 1.19 -10.41 7.54
N LEU A 57 2.28 -10.77 8.21
CA LEU A 57 3.52 -9.99 8.14
C LEU A 57 3.89 -9.72 6.68
N VAL A 58 4.03 -8.44 6.33
CA VAL A 58 4.33 -8.02 4.97
C VAL A 58 5.76 -7.52 4.87
N ASN A 59 6.51 -8.11 3.92
CA ASN A 59 7.78 -7.58 3.45
C ASN A 59 7.53 -6.88 2.12
N TYR A 60 8.02 -5.65 1.99
CA TYR A 60 7.75 -4.85 0.82
C TYR A 60 8.92 -3.92 0.51
N THR A 61 8.96 -3.44 -0.74
CA THR A 61 9.81 -2.35 -1.14
C THR A 61 8.93 -1.19 -1.58
N CYS A 62 9.42 0.02 -1.35
CA CYS A 62 8.69 1.22 -1.71
C CYS A 62 9.64 2.14 -2.48
N SER A 63 9.23 2.52 -3.68
CA SER A 63 9.96 3.47 -4.52
C SER A 63 9.18 4.77 -4.61
N TYR A 64 9.88 5.89 -4.47
CA TYR A 64 9.28 7.22 -4.53
C TYR A 64 9.69 7.87 -5.86
N PHE A 65 8.74 8.53 -6.50
CA PHE A 65 8.98 9.20 -7.77
C PHE A 65 8.78 10.70 -7.59
N ASP A 66 9.75 11.45 -8.09
CA ASP A 66 9.76 12.90 -7.99
C ASP A 66 9.17 13.47 -9.29
N ASP A 67 7.87 13.40 -9.38
CA ASP A 67 7.12 13.86 -10.55
C ASP A 67 6.87 15.36 -10.52
#